data_fa6008c1ed2052eeb2563c8fa86521a5
#
_entry.id   fa6008c1ed2052eeb2563c8fa86521a5
#
_cell.length_a   1.000
_cell.length_b   1.000
_cell.length_c   1.000
_cell.angle_alpha   90.00
_cell.angle_beta   90.00
_cell.angle_gamma   90.00
#
_symmetry.space_group_name_H-M   'P 1'
#
loop_
_entity.id
_entity.type
_entity.pdbx_description
1 polymer ?
#
loop_
_entity_poly.entity_id
_entity_poly.type
_entity_poly.pdbx_seq_one_letter_code
_entity_poly.pdbx_strand_id
1 'polypeptide(L)'
;LKKNEKKPEKSKNVVRKLFKKIIKGHSFNNRPEIIYQNIFSVLSVETSKKLGLLGNHTKLTISGDGTNIETGANSYGIKTCNCRKNGIFNCKCPRRFSDPNATWGWDSYHGRWFYGYTNFMMTVNNTKLKLDLPIYFRIAEAKRHDSVLGIVALQELKQLLPQFKFKHFLGDSAFDNMPTYELLNRWKLSPII
;
A
#
# COMPACT_ATOMS: atom_id res chain seq x y z
N LEU A 1 -1.04 -3.52 -28.01
CA LEU A 1 -1.38 -2.34 -27.20
C LEU A 1 -2.60 -1.69 -27.81
N LYS A 2 -3.72 -1.62 -27.10
CA LYS A 2 -4.94 -0.94 -27.56
C LYS A 2 -4.67 0.55 -27.63
N LYS A 3 -4.96 1.20 -28.76
CA LYS A 3 -4.83 2.65 -28.98
C LYS A 3 -5.60 3.53 -27.99
N ASN A 4 -6.38 2.97 -27.07
CA ASN A 4 -7.24 3.67 -26.10
C ASN A 4 -6.91 3.37 -24.63
N GLU A 5 -5.79 2.70 -24.32
CA GLU A 5 -5.38 2.59 -22.93
C GLU A 5 -4.82 3.94 -22.47
N LYS A 6 -5.54 4.58 -21.57
CA LYS A 6 -5.03 5.79 -20.89
C LYS A 6 -3.66 5.45 -20.30
N LYS A 7 -2.66 6.25 -20.65
CA LYS A 7 -1.32 6.11 -20.02
C LYS A 7 -1.47 6.05 -18.51
N PRO A 8 -0.73 5.14 -17.84
CA PRO A 8 -0.80 5.05 -16.37
C PRO A 8 -0.52 6.43 -15.77
N GLU A 9 -1.38 6.83 -14.84
CA GLU A 9 -1.27 8.11 -14.18
C GLU A 9 -0.01 8.10 -13.29
N LYS A 10 0.83 9.14 -13.38
CA LYS A 10 2.03 9.24 -12.54
C LYS A 10 1.62 9.25 -11.06
N SER A 11 2.33 8.53 -10.21
CA SER A 11 2.04 8.38 -8.77
C SER A 11 1.78 9.71 -8.06
N LYS A 12 2.58 10.75 -8.34
CA LYS A 12 2.38 12.11 -7.79
C LYS A 12 1.01 12.71 -8.10
N ASN A 13 0.41 12.41 -9.25
CA ASN A 13 -0.93 12.89 -9.61
C ASN A 13 -2.00 12.12 -8.82
N VAL A 14 -1.79 10.83 -8.59
CA VAL A 14 -2.68 9.99 -7.77
C VAL A 14 -2.63 10.46 -6.32
N VAL A 15 -1.43 10.70 -5.77
CA VAL A 15 -1.25 11.24 -4.41
C VAL A 15 -1.96 12.59 -4.27
N ARG A 16 -1.82 13.50 -5.23
CA ARG A 16 -2.52 14.79 -5.21
C ARG A 16 -4.05 14.65 -5.21
N LYS A 17 -4.59 13.69 -5.98
CA LYS A 17 -6.03 13.40 -6.00
C LYS A 17 -6.51 12.84 -4.67
N LEU A 18 -5.74 11.91 -4.07
CA LEU A 18 -6.03 11.35 -2.76
C LEU A 18 -6.00 12.44 -1.68
N PHE A 19 -4.98 13.29 -1.67
CA PHE A 19 -4.90 14.44 -0.79
C PHE A 19 -6.16 15.31 -0.84
N LYS A 20 -6.61 15.68 -2.04
CA LYS A 20 -7.84 16.45 -2.23
C LYS A 20 -9.10 15.74 -1.69
N LYS A 21 -9.18 14.41 -1.85
CA LYS A 21 -10.27 13.59 -1.29
C LYS A 21 -10.26 13.61 0.25
N ILE A 22 -9.08 13.40 0.84
CA ILE A 22 -8.89 13.39 2.30
C ILE A 22 -9.30 14.73 2.91
N ILE A 23 -8.88 15.85 2.31
CA ILE A 23 -9.26 17.19 2.77
C ILE A 23 -10.77 17.41 2.72
N LYS A 24 -11.46 16.85 1.71
CA LYS A 24 -12.91 16.91 1.58
C LYS A 24 -13.65 15.93 2.51
N GLY A 25 -12.93 15.25 3.42
CA GLY A 25 -13.52 14.33 4.38
C GLY A 25 -13.92 12.96 3.81
N HIS A 26 -13.45 12.58 2.61
CA HIS A 26 -13.71 11.25 2.10
C HIS A 26 -12.99 10.19 2.94
N SER A 27 -13.75 9.17 3.37
CA SER A 27 -13.24 7.97 4.03
C SER A 27 -12.95 6.87 3.00
N PHE A 28 -11.95 6.03 3.29
CA PHE A 28 -11.61 4.84 2.51
C PHE A 28 -12.00 3.54 3.21
N ASN A 29 -12.77 3.63 4.30
CA ASN A 29 -12.99 2.55 5.27
C ASN A 29 -14.00 1.47 4.85
N ASN A 30 -14.69 1.60 3.73
CA ASN A 30 -15.70 0.63 3.29
C ASN A 30 -15.09 -0.53 2.50
N ARG A 31 -14.05 -1.18 3.07
CA ARG A 31 -13.38 -2.29 2.41
C ARG A 31 -13.34 -3.52 3.32
N PRO A 32 -13.41 -4.72 2.77
CA PRO A 32 -13.28 -5.96 3.55
C PRO A 32 -12.00 -6.01 4.38
N GLU A 33 -10.92 -5.40 3.89
CA GLU A 33 -9.62 -5.36 4.58
C GLU A 33 -9.69 -4.67 5.93
N ILE A 34 -10.66 -3.78 6.18
CA ILE A 34 -10.81 -3.11 7.47
C ILE A 34 -11.10 -4.11 8.60
N ILE A 35 -11.74 -5.23 8.31
CA ILE A 35 -12.02 -6.29 9.28
C ILE A 35 -10.68 -6.88 9.76
N TYR A 36 -9.79 -7.20 8.84
CA TYR A 36 -8.46 -7.73 9.15
C TYR A 36 -7.61 -6.71 9.92
N GLN A 37 -7.70 -5.42 9.54
CA GLN A 37 -7.03 -4.34 10.28
C GLN A 37 -7.55 -4.22 11.70
N ASN A 38 -8.86 -4.33 11.92
CA ASN A 38 -9.43 -4.30 13.26
C ASN A 38 -8.97 -5.49 14.10
N ILE A 39 -8.97 -6.70 13.53
CA ILE A 39 -8.47 -7.91 14.21
C ILE A 39 -6.98 -7.71 14.57
N PHE A 40 -6.16 -7.28 13.62
CA PHE A 40 -4.74 -7.02 13.84
C PHE A 40 -4.51 -5.94 14.90
N SER A 41 -5.27 -4.85 14.86
CA SER A 41 -5.20 -3.79 15.87
C SER A 41 -5.49 -4.32 17.28
N VAL A 42 -6.53 -5.11 17.44
CA VAL A 42 -6.92 -5.65 18.77
C VAL A 42 -5.91 -6.69 19.27
N LEU A 43 -5.57 -7.67 18.43
CA LEU A 43 -4.75 -8.81 18.86
C LEU A 43 -3.25 -8.46 18.96
N SER A 44 -2.74 -7.61 18.08
CA SER A 44 -1.32 -7.29 18.01
C SER A 44 -1.00 -5.91 18.58
N VAL A 45 -1.60 -4.86 18.04
CA VAL A 45 -1.21 -3.48 18.34
C VAL A 45 -1.59 -3.08 19.78
N GLU A 46 -2.84 -3.32 20.17
CA GLU A 46 -3.30 -3.00 21.54
C GLU A 46 -2.61 -3.89 22.59
N THR A 47 -2.34 -5.15 22.25
CA THR A 47 -1.57 -6.04 23.13
C THR A 47 -0.13 -5.54 23.29
N SER A 48 0.54 -5.18 22.20
CA SER A 48 1.89 -4.59 22.23
C SER A 48 1.94 -3.29 23.04
N LYS A 49 0.89 -2.46 22.92
CA LYS A 49 0.74 -1.23 23.73
C LYS A 49 0.61 -1.55 25.21
N LYS A 50 -0.27 -2.50 25.60
CA LYS A 50 -0.47 -2.92 27.01
C LYS A 50 0.81 -3.48 27.62
N LEU A 51 1.62 -4.19 26.85
CA LEU A 51 2.92 -4.72 27.27
C LEU A 51 4.05 -3.67 27.25
N GLY A 52 3.77 -2.42 26.84
CA GLY A 52 4.77 -1.36 26.78
C GLY A 52 5.76 -1.49 25.61
N LEU A 53 5.56 -2.43 24.69
CA LEU A 53 6.49 -2.73 23.60
C LEU A 53 6.56 -1.61 22.57
N LEU A 54 5.48 -0.84 22.39
CA LEU A 54 5.45 0.30 21.44
C LEU A 54 6.17 1.55 21.98
N GLY A 55 6.57 1.56 23.25
CA GLY A 55 7.14 2.73 23.89
C GLY A 55 6.11 3.83 24.17
N ASN A 56 6.51 5.09 23.99
CA ASN A 56 5.62 6.23 24.29
C ASN A 56 4.63 6.47 23.14
N HIS A 57 3.43 5.93 23.27
CA HIS A 57 2.35 6.02 22.26
C HIS A 57 1.82 7.45 22.01
N THR A 58 2.30 8.46 22.74
CA THR A 58 1.99 9.88 22.50
C THR A 58 3.02 10.59 21.63
N LYS A 59 4.13 9.93 21.26
CA LYS A 59 5.25 10.51 20.47
C LYS A 59 5.89 9.45 19.58
N LEU A 60 5.06 8.70 18.84
CA LEU A 60 5.54 7.62 17.99
C LEU A 60 6.23 8.15 16.72
N THR A 61 7.29 7.48 16.34
CA THR A 61 7.88 7.58 15.02
C THR A 61 7.43 6.37 14.22
N ILE A 62 6.86 6.61 13.04
CA ILE A 62 6.40 5.55 12.14
C ILE A 62 7.22 5.55 10.87
N SER A 63 7.52 4.36 10.37
CA SER A 63 8.08 4.15 9.04
C SER A 63 7.09 3.39 8.16
N GLY A 64 7.15 3.61 6.86
CA GLY A 64 6.29 2.91 5.90
C GLY A 64 7.08 2.47 4.68
N ASP A 65 6.91 1.21 4.29
CA ASP A 65 7.60 0.63 3.14
C ASP A 65 6.76 -0.48 2.50
N GLY A 66 7.03 -0.74 1.21
CA GLY A 66 6.39 -1.76 0.40
C GLY A 66 7.28 -2.96 0.14
N THR A 67 6.77 -4.16 0.39
CA THR A 67 7.47 -5.42 0.07
C THR A 67 6.72 -6.18 -1.01
N ASN A 68 7.44 -6.72 -1.98
CA ASN A 68 6.87 -7.48 -3.08
C ASN A 68 6.36 -8.84 -2.62
N ILE A 69 5.17 -9.23 -3.09
CA ILE A 69 4.61 -10.57 -2.95
C ILE A 69 4.40 -11.14 -4.35
N GLU A 70 5.26 -12.05 -4.76
CA GLU A 70 5.12 -12.71 -6.07
C GLU A 70 4.07 -13.81 -6.00
N THR A 71 3.27 -13.92 -7.06
CA THR A 71 2.32 -15.02 -7.23
C THR A 71 2.83 -16.02 -8.25
N GLY A 72 2.55 -17.31 -8.05
CA GLY A 72 2.77 -18.35 -9.07
C GLY A 72 1.76 -18.34 -10.21
N ALA A 73 0.84 -17.37 -10.24
CA ALA A 73 -0.17 -17.27 -11.28
C ALA A 73 0.42 -16.89 -12.64
N ASN A 74 -0.14 -17.43 -13.71
CA ASN A 74 0.26 -17.06 -15.07
C ASN A 74 -0.27 -15.67 -15.42
N SER A 75 0.64 -14.70 -15.60
CA SER A 75 0.33 -13.32 -15.95
C SER A 75 -0.33 -13.12 -17.32
N TYR A 76 -0.21 -14.10 -18.21
CA TYR A 76 -0.83 -14.06 -19.55
C TYR A 76 -2.24 -14.67 -19.58
N GLY A 77 -2.63 -15.38 -18.53
CA GLY A 77 -3.89 -16.09 -18.45
C GLY A 77 -3.99 -17.27 -19.44
N ILE A 78 -5.04 -18.04 -19.32
CA ILE A 78 -5.31 -19.22 -20.15
C ILE A 78 -6.36 -18.87 -21.20
N LYS A 79 -6.10 -19.19 -22.47
CA LYS A 79 -7.08 -19.04 -23.55
C LYS A 79 -8.23 -20.02 -23.34
N THR A 80 -9.46 -19.53 -23.35
CA THR A 80 -10.68 -20.33 -23.20
C THR A 80 -11.41 -20.58 -24.54
N CYS A 81 -10.87 -20.02 -25.63
CA CYS A 81 -11.44 -20.13 -26.98
C CYS A 81 -10.78 -21.23 -27.80
N ASN A 82 -11.46 -21.66 -28.87
CA ASN A 82 -10.95 -22.64 -29.85
C ASN A 82 -10.15 -22.02 -31.01
N CYS A 83 -9.81 -20.72 -30.94
CA CYS A 83 -9.12 -20.00 -32.04
C CYS A 83 -7.81 -20.66 -32.45
N ARG A 84 -7.06 -21.24 -31.50
CA ARG A 84 -5.79 -21.92 -31.80
C ARG A 84 -6.01 -23.19 -32.65
N LYS A 85 -7.09 -23.92 -32.42
CA LYS A 85 -7.44 -25.09 -33.21
C LYS A 85 -7.79 -24.72 -34.67
N ASN A 86 -8.26 -23.47 -34.86
CA ASN A 86 -8.62 -22.93 -36.17
C ASN A 86 -7.46 -22.11 -36.80
N GLY A 87 -6.21 -22.30 -36.34
CA GLY A 87 -5.05 -21.60 -36.87
C GLY A 87 -4.89 -20.13 -36.45
N ILE A 88 -5.76 -19.59 -35.62
CA ILE A 88 -5.73 -18.19 -35.15
C ILE A 88 -4.95 -18.09 -33.83
N PHE A 89 -3.67 -17.73 -33.90
CA PHE A 89 -2.80 -17.68 -32.71
C PHE A 89 -2.92 -16.35 -31.94
N ASN A 90 -3.19 -15.22 -32.59
CA ASN A 90 -3.25 -13.87 -32.01
C ASN A 90 -4.69 -13.39 -31.80
N CYS A 91 -5.58 -14.26 -31.32
CA CYS A 91 -6.96 -13.87 -31.04
C CYS A 91 -7.05 -12.90 -29.83
N LYS A 92 -8.06 -12.04 -29.88
CA LYS A 92 -8.41 -11.08 -28.79
C LYS A 92 -9.48 -11.63 -27.83
N CYS A 93 -9.72 -12.94 -27.85
CA CYS A 93 -10.71 -13.55 -26.99
C CYS A 93 -10.33 -13.38 -25.50
N PRO A 94 -11.34 -13.28 -24.60
CA PRO A 94 -11.10 -13.22 -23.17
C PRO A 94 -10.24 -14.39 -22.69
N ARG A 95 -9.43 -14.13 -21.68
CA ARG A 95 -8.59 -15.14 -21.03
C ARG A 95 -9.04 -15.34 -19.59
N ARG A 96 -8.89 -16.53 -19.08
CA ARG A 96 -9.10 -16.85 -17.68
C ARG A 96 -7.77 -16.73 -16.93
N PHE A 97 -7.77 -15.98 -15.85
CA PHE A 97 -6.63 -15.83 -14.94
C PHE A 97 -6.89 -16.65 -13.68
N SER A 98 -5.88 -17.32 -13.17
CA SER A 98 -5.93 -18.01 -11.87
C SER A 98 -5.96 -17.01 -10.71
N ASP A 99 -5.31 -15.85 -10.91
CA ASP A 99 -5.34 -14.73 -9.99
C ASP A 99 -5.66 -13.44 -10.78
N PRO A 100 -6.96 -13.05 -10.86
CA PRO A 100 -7.38 -11.91 -11.66
C PRO A 100 -7.01 -10.54 -11.03
N ASN A 101 -6.65 -10.51 -9.76
CA ASN A 101 -6.31 -9.28 -9.04
C ASN A 101 -4.80 -9.00 -9.02
N ALA A 102 -3.97 -10.00 -9.31
CA ALA A 102 -2.53 -9.80 -9.44
C ALA A 102 -2.20 -8.89 -10.63
N THR A 103 -1.17 -8.08 -10.47
CA THR A 103 -0.70 -7.15 -11.52
C THR A 103 0.82 -7.16 -11.61
N TRP A 104 1.34 -6.60 -12.71
CA TRP A 104 2.76 -6.37 -12.84
C TRP A 104 3.19 -5.18 -11.98
N GLY A 105 4.26 -5.38 -11.21
CA GLY A 105 4.98 -4.37 -10.45
C GLY A 105 6.45 -4.34 -10.82
N TRP A 106 7.14 -3.28 -10.43
CA TRP A 106 8.57 -3.13 -10.60
C TRP A 106 9.27 -3.21 -9.26
N ASP A 107 10.21 -4.15 -9.14
CA ASP A 107 11.10 -4.29 -8.00
C ASP A 107 12.38 -3.49 -8.29
N SER A 108 12.49 -2.31 -7.70
CA SER A 108 13.62 -1.41 -7.91
C SER A 108 14.92 -1.94 -7.30
N TYR A 109 14.83 -2.71 -6.21
CA TYR A 109 15.99 -3.27 -5.55
C TYR A 109 16.69 -4.35 -6.38
N HIS A 110 15.89 -5.24 -7.01
CA HIS A 110 16.42 -6.30 -7.87
C HIS A 110 16.44 -5.93 -9.36
N GLY A 111 15.92 -4.76 -9.74
CA GLY A 111 15.87 -4.29 -11.15
C GLY A 111 15.03 -5.18 -12.05
N ARG A 112 13.93 -5.77 -11.57
CA ARG A 112 13.12 -6.74 -12.32
C ARG A 112 11.62 -6.50 -12.19
N TRP A 113 10.89 -6.96 -13.18
CA TRP A 113 9.43 -7.05 -13.10
C TRP A 113 9.01 -8.29 -12.33
N PHE A 114 7.96 -8.14 -11.52
CA PHE A 114 7.29 -9.25 -10.84
C PHE A 114 5.78 -9.19 -11.07
N TYR A 115 5.10 -10.32 -10.96
CA TYR A 115 3.65 -10.42 -11.08
C TYR A 115 3.05 -10.83 -9.74
N GLY A 116 2.18 -9.98 -9.18
CA GLY A 116 1.65 -10.23 -7.84
C GLY A 116 1.08 -9.01 -7.16
N TYR A 117 1.52 -8.79 -5.93
CA TYR A 117 1.01 -7.79 -5.01
C TYR A 117 2.16 -7.05 -4.33
N THR A 118 1.84 -5.92 -3.72
CA THR A 118 2.71 -5.22 -2.76
C THR A 118 2.07 -5.29 -1.38
N ASN A 119 2.80 -5.76 -0.38
CA ASN A 119 2.45 -5.63 1.02
C ASN A 119 3.07 -4.33 1.54
N PHE A 120 2.24 -3.32 1.77
CA PHE A 120 2.68 -2.09 2.40
C PHE A 120 2.49 -2.20 3.91
N MET A 121 3.58 -2.00 4.65
CA MET A 121 3.60 -2.13 6.11
C MET A 121 3.99 -0.80 6.74
N MET A 122 3.36 -0.45 7.87
CA MET A 122 3.81 0.63 8.73
C MET A 122 4.24 0.07 10.07
N THR A 123 5.43 0.47 10.50
CA THR A 123 6.07 0.02 11.73
C THR A 123 6.33 1.18 12.68
N VAL A 124 6.39 0.87 13.96
CA VAL A 124 6.84 1.78 15.02
C VAL A 124 8.14 1.24 15.58
N ASN A 125 9.14 2.11 15.70
CA ASN A 125 10.40 1.78 16.31
C ASN A 125 10.39 2.14 17.81
N ASN A 126 10.71 1.15 18.65
CA ASN A 126 11.03 1.36 20.06
C ASN A 126 12.55 1.27 20.26
N THR A 127 13.21 2.41 20.27
CA THR A 127 14.68 2.49 20.39
C THR A 127 15.22 1.92 21.70
N LYS A 128 14.44 1.96 22.79
CA LYS A 128 14.87 1.43 24.10
C LYS A 128 14.94 -0.09 24.07
N LEU A 129 13.95 -0.73 23.46
CA LEU A 129 13.88 -2.19 23.35
C LEU A 129 14.52 -2.72 22.07
N LYS A 130 14.95 -1.84 21.16
CA LYS A 130 15.48 -2.17 19.83
C LYS A 130 14.50 -3.06 19.04
N LEU A 131 13.22 -2.70 19.07
CA LEU A 131 12.14 -3.42 18.41
C LEU A 131 11.48 -2.54 17.34
N ASP A 132 11.24 -3.16 16.17
CA ASP A 132 10.38 -2.64 15.12
C ASP A 132 9.10 -3.44 15.10
N LEU A 133 7.97 -2.79 15.41
CA LEU A 133 6.68 -3.45 15.55
C LEU A 133 5.70 -2.97 14.50
N PRO A 134 5.12 -3.87 13.70
CA PRO A 134 4.10 -3.50 12.73
C PRO A 134 2.83 -3.05 13.45
N ILE A 135 2.27 -1.92 13.00
CA ILE A 135 1.02 -1.37 13.52
C ILE A 135 -0.07 -1.30 12.45
N TYR A 136 0.30 -1.50 11.19
CA TYR A 136 -0.59 -1.52 10.05
C TYR A 136 0.04 -2.30 8.90
N PHE A 137 -0.77 -3.03 8.14
CA PHE A 137 -0.34 -3.65 6.89
C PHE A 137 -1.46 -3.58 5.85
N ARG A 138 -1.09 -3.57 4.59
CA ARG A 138 -2.03 -3.56 3.48
C ARG A 138 -1.48 -4.30 2.28
N ILE A 139 -2.25 -5.24 1.76
CA ILE A 139 -1.94 -5.90 0.49
C ILE A 139 -2.68 -5.15 -0.62
N ALA A 140 -1.95 -4.78 -1.66
CA ALA A 140 -2.49 -4.08 -2.82
C ALA A 140 -1.92 -4.66 -4.12
N GLU A 141 -2.55 -4.32 -5.24
CA GLU A 141 -2.03 -4.68 -6.56
C GLU A 141 -0.59 -4.17 -6.74
N ALA A 142 0.32 -5.01 -7.28
CA ALA A 142 1.74 -4.67 -7.44
C ALA A 142 2.02 -3.38 -8.22
N LYS A 143 1.11 -2.97 -9.10
CA LYS A 143 1.23 -1.69 -9.84
C LYS A 143 1.06 -0.43 -8.98
N ARG A 144 0.65 -0.56 -7.72
CA ARG A 144 0.45 0.58 -6.82
C ARG A 144 1.78 1.06 -6.28
N HIS A 145 2.00 2.35 -6.40
CA HIS A 145 3.21 3.01 -5.91
C HIS A 145 3.14 3.21 -4.39
N ASP A 146 4.26 3.06 -3.68
CA ASP A 146 4.32 3.12 -2.21
C ASP A 146 3.81 4.45 -1.65
N SER A 147 4.10 5.58 -2.30
CA SER A 147 3.54 6.87 -1.87
C SER A 147 2.00 6.91 -1.89
N VAL A 148 1.38 6.17 -2.80
CA VAL A 148 -0.10 6.05 -2.85
C VAL A 148 -0.60 5.19 -1.71
N LEU A 149 0.06 4.05 -1.46
CA LEU A 149 -0.28 3.14 -0.38
C LEU A 149 -0.06 3.79 0.99
N GLY A 150 1.06 4.50 1.17
CA GLY A 150 1.38 5.19 2.40
C GLY A 150 0.38 6.28 2.78
N ILE A 151 -0.11 7.07 1.82
CA ILE A 151 -1.15 8.07 2.09
C ILE A 151 -2.46 7.43 2.55
N VAL A 152 -2.86 6.33 1.91
CA VAL A 152 -4.06 5.59 2.33
C VAL A 152 -3.86 4.96 3.70
N ALA A 153 -2.70 4.33 3.93
CA ALA A 153 -2.33 3.73 5.20
C ALA A 153 -2.34 4.75 6.35
N LEU A 154 -1.72 5.91 6.16
CA LEU A 154 -1.72 7.00 7.14
C LEU A 154 -3.13 7.48 7.49
N GLN A 155 -4.00 7.62 6.49
CA GLN A 155 -5.38 8.02 6.70
C GLN A 155 -6.15 6.97 7.49
N GLU A 156 -6.04 5.70 7.12
CA GLU A 156 -6.70 4.59 7.81
C GLU A 156 -6.15 4.41 9.24
N LEU A 157 -4.83 4.51 9.40
CA LEU A 157 -4.18 4.39 10.71
C LEU A 157 -4.69 5.43 11.72
N LYS A 158 -4.86 6.68 11.28
CA LYS A 158 -5.42 7.74 12.13
C LYS A 158 -6.85 7.46 12.58
N GLN A 159 -7.62 6.73 11.79
CA GLN A 159 -8.99 6.36 12.11
C GLN A 159 -9.06 5.12 13.00
N LEU A 160 -8.18 4.15 12.76
CA LEU A 160 -8.10 2.89 13.51
C LEU A 160 -7.50 3.08 14.91
N LEU A 161 -6.51 3.96 15.02
CA LEU A 161 -5.72 4.17 16.25
C LEU A 161 -5.73 5.65 16.67
N PRO A 162 -6.91 6.25 16.92
CA PRO A 162 -7.02 7.69 17.24
C PRO A 162 -6.32 8.07 18.54
N GLN A 163 -6.09 7.11 19.43
CA GLN A 163 -5.38 7.27 20.71
C GLN A 163 -3.86 7.37 20.54
N PHE A 164 -3.31 7.02 19.35
CA PHE A 164 -1.88 7.11 19.09
C PHE A 164 -1.55 8.48 18.50
N LYS A 165 -0.48 9.10 18.99
CA LYS A 165 0.03 10.37 18.46
C LYS A 165 1.35 10.10 17.75
N PHE A 166 1.32 10.22 16.44
CA PHE A 166 2.48 10.11 15.59
C PHE A 166 3.17 11.47 15.49
N LYS A 167 4.49 11.51 15.68
CA LYS A 167 5.30 12.73 15.62
C LYS A 167 6.12 12.81 14.34
N HIS A 168 6.73 11.70 13.94
CA HIS A 168 7.58 11.62 12.76
C HIS A 168 7.09 10.52 11.82
N PHE A 169 7.23 10.80 10.54
CA PHE A 169 7.05 9.81 9.47
C PHE A 169 8.37 9.63 8.74
N LEU A 170 8.88 8.39 8.69
CA LEU A 170 10.05 8.01 7.92
C LEU A 170 9.57 7.32 6.63
N GLY A 171 10.07 7.79 5.52
CA GLY A 171 9.79 7.21 4.19
C GLY A 171 11.02 7.31 3.30
N ASP A 172 11.05 6.51 2.26
CA ASP A 172 12.05 6.59 1.23
C ASP A 172 11.74 7.70 0.20
N SER A 173 12.56 7.82 -0.83
CA SER A 173 12.40 8.79 -1.92
C SER A 173 11.07 8.69 -2.69
N ALA A 174 10.34 7.57 -2.59
CA ALA A 174 9.00 7.44 -3.16
C ALA A 174 8.01 8.44 -2.56
N PHE A 175 8.26 8.88 -1.32
CA PHE A 175 7.45 9.88 -0.61
C PHE A 175 7.90 11.32 -0.84
N ASP A 176 9.01 11.55 -1.54
CA ASP A 176 9.53 12.89 -1.85
C ASP A 176 8.66 13.59 -2.90
N ASN A 177 7.53 14.11 -2.45
CA ASN A 177 6.62 14.88 -3.30
C ASN A 177 5.79 15.87 -2.47
N MET A 178 5.52 17.04 -3.03
CA MET A 178 4.79 18.13 -2.35
C MET A 178 3.45 17.70 -1.72
N PRO A 179 2.58 16.92 -2.38
CA PRO A 179 1.33 16.49 -1.75
C PRO A 179 1.53 15.64 -0.48
N THR A 180 2.59 14.85 -0.41
CA THR A 180 2.93 14.08 0.80
C THR A 180 3.34 15.04 1.92
N TYR A 181 4.23 15.98 1.66
CA TYR A 181 4.64 16.99 2.65
C TYR A 181 3.48 17.83 3.15
N GLU A 182 2.61 18.30 2.25
CA GLU A 182 1.42 19.07 2.61
C GLU A 182 0.49 18.29 3.55
N LEU A 183 0.28 16.98 3.27
CA LEU A 183 -0.57 16.12 4.09
C LEU A 183 0.05 15.84 5.46
N LEU A 184 1.34 15.50 5.51
CA LEU A 184 2.06 15.26 6.75
C LEU A 184 2.07 16.52 7.64
N ASN A 185 2.34 17.69 7.06
CA ASN A 185 2.29 18.95 7.78
C ASN A 185 0.89 19.24 8.36
N ARG A 186 -0.16 19.02 7.56
CA ARG A 186 -1.55 19.17 8.03
C ARG A 186 -1.88 18.22 9.17
N TRP A 187 -1.29 17.05 9.19
CA TRP A 187 -1.45 16.09 10.28
C TRP A 187 -0.47 16.28 11.44
N LYS A 188 0.37 17.32 11.36
CA LYS A 188 1.41 17.63 12.34
C LYS A 188 2.42 16.50 12.51
N LEU A 189 2.71 15.76 11.43
CA LEU A 189 3.79 14.80 11.35
C LEU A 189 5.00 15.44 10.68
N SER A 190 6.15 15.36 11.33
CA SER A 190 7.42 15.79 10.74
C SER A 190 7.93 14.72 9.77
N PRO A 191 8.08 15.01 8.47
CA PRO A 191 8.64 14.07 7.51
C PRO A 191 10.15 13.94 7.70
N ILE A 192 10.65 12.72 7.52
CA ILE A 192 12.06 12.35 7.40
C ILE A 192 12.13 11.45 6.16
N ILE A 193 12.47 12.05 5.00
CA ILE A 193 12.46 11.41 3.69
C ILE A 193 13.84 11.61 3.04
#